data_84d21e5ce6e10be4131862e899f33d97
#
_entry.id   84d21e5ce6e10be4131862e899f33d97
#
_cell.length_a   1.000
_cell.length_b   1.000
_cell.length_c   1.000
_cell.angle_alpha   90.00
_cell.angle_beta   90.00
_cell.angle_gamma   90.00
#
_symmetry.space_group_name_H-M   'P 1'
#
loop_
_entity.id
_entity.type
_entity.pdbx_description
1 polymer ?
#
loop_
_entity_poly.entity_id
_entity_poly.type
_entity_poly.pdbx_seq_one_letter_code
_entity_poly.pdbx_strand_id
1 'polypeptide(L)'
;MDKQKNKRIKQLIGSHYECNLISSGNNFPKTNIIEDNLMDICILLHNGFSKNELKDYFNLTEIELKKRMEVLLKEELIYKKDDEEFSPTFMVISLEEGEILFEQSEEFVDQAVMLILQNIDEIKCKTKSISSFEPYKFEDLSLFILSDVLLDAVQIDNVEKEFLKSERTKRNSMNYYYSIQEKNENSKKEAFGIYGNMSRQYGNIEYCLYGNKRYGDNFCTIDSNFIMDHFSYSEINDILKTKEELLNEIVKVSKDEEYQIEKKIKNGFSSLGIMNNNKINIPILNKDDYDKLNDIANIIKCEYLNIFEEGREKLYSYYQSSSYFKEISFDEYFLWWYHFFYTRVTDVMIEKGVVLVPDTNNFHYIVALNNRQD
;
A
#
# COMPACT_ATOMS: atom_id res chain seq x y z
N MET A 1 -3.97 -29.36 24.86
CA MET A 1 -3.36 -29.25 23.51
C MET A 1 -2.05 -30.03 23.42
N ASP A 2 -1.77 -30.71 22.28
CA ASP A 2 -0.53 -31.45 22.02
C ASP A 2 0.69 -30.52 22.01
N LYS A 3 1.87 -31.03 22.50
CA LYS A 3 3.13 -30.25 22.54
C LYS A 3 3.59 -29.79 21.14
N GLN A 4 3.35 -30.61 20.11
CA GLN A 4 3.74 -30.29 18.74
C GLN A 4 2.88 -29.15 18.18
N LYS A 5 1.58 -29.19 18.38
CA LYS A 5 0.64 -28.12 18.00
C LYS A 5 0.96 -26.81 18.72
N ASN A 6 1.24 -26.89 20.02
CA ASN A 6 1.62 -25.71 20.80
C ASN A 6 2.91 -25.06 20.28
N LYS A 7 3.89 -25.87 19.88
CA LYS A 7 5.13 -25.37 19.26
C LYS A 7 4.83 -24.68 17.92
N ARG A 8 3.97 -25.28 17.08
CA ARG A 8 3.59 -24.70 15.78
C ARG A 8 2.88 -23.36 15.94
N ILE A 9 1.93 -23.25 16.88
CA ILE A 9 1.25 -21.99 17.19
C ILE A 9 2.27 -20.91 17.59
N LYS A 10 3.20 -21.23 18.50
CA LYS A 10 4.24 -20.31 18.94
C LYS A 10 5.16 -19.82 17.81
N GLN A 11 5.41 -20.67 16.82
CA GLN A 11 6.17 -20.28 15.63
C GLN A 11 5.37 -19.32 14.76
N LEU A 12 4.10 -19.63 14.47
CA LEU A 12 3.23 -18.81 13.63
C LEU A 12 3.04 -17.41 14.21
N ILE A 13 2.57 -17.30 15.46
CA ILE A 13 2.29 -15.99 16.07
C ILE A 13 3.53 -15.30 16.66
N GLY A 14 4.66 -15.98 16.71
CA GLY A 14 5.95 -15.40 17.10
C GLY A 14 6.68 -14.68 15.97
N SER A 15 6.19 -14.82 14.74
CA SER A 15 6.66 -14.07 13.58
C SER A 15 6.09 -12.64 13.61
N HIS A 16 6.75 -11.75 12.91
CA HIS A 16 6.24 -10.41 12.71
C HIS A 16 5.30 -10.38 11.50
N TYR A 17 4.12 -9.80 11.67
CA TYR A 17 3.13 -9.65 10.61
C TYR A 17 2.71 -8.19 10.46
N GLU A 18 2.44 -7.79 9.24
CA GLU A 18 1.83 -6.49 8.91
C GLU A 18 0.49 -6.68 8.21
N CYS A 19 -0.44 -5.79 8.53
CA CYS A 19 -1.70 -5.69 7.80
C CYS A 19 -1.51 -4.76 6.61
N ASN A 20 -1.95 -5.21 5.44
CA ASN A 20 -1.94 -4.41 4.23
C ASN A 20 -3.38 -4.22 3.72
N LEU A 21 -3.64 -3.04 3.19
CA LEU A 21 -4.97 -2.64 2.73
C LEU A 21 -4.86 -1.93 1.39
N ILE A 22 -5.71 -2.31 0.44
CA ILE A 22 -5.92 -1.59 -0.81
C ILE A 22 -7.36 -1.09 -0.79
N SER A 23 -7.54 0.21 -0.74
CA SER A 23 -8.85 0.84 -0.68
C SER A 23 -8.83 2.20 -1.34
N SER A 24 -10.00 2.73 -1.65
CA SER A 24 -10.20 4.12 -2.06
C SER A 24 -11.14 4.84 -1.10
N GLY A 25 -10.87 6.11 -0.83
CA GLY A 25 -11.68 6.92 0.08
C GLY A 25 -11.70 6.36 1.50
N ASN A 26 -12.89 6.26 2.10
CA ASN A 26 -13.09 5.83 3.48
C ASN A 26 -13.48 4.34 3.63
N ASN A 27 -13.03 3.49 2.71
CA ASN A 27 -13.32 2.06 2.73
C ASN A 27 -12.28 1.30 3.57
N PHE A 28 -12.49 1.21 4.87
CA PHE A 28 -11.58 0.55 5.81
C PHE A 28 -12.33 -0.40 6.74
N PRO A 29 -11.65 -1.43 7.29
CA PRO A 29 -12.17 -2.19 8.42
C PRO A 29 -12.46 -1.23 9.59
N LYS A 30 -13.60 -1.40 10.24
CA LYS A 30 -13.96 -0.60 11.44
C LYS A 30 -13.25 -1.08 12.69
N THR A 31 -12.77 -2.33 12.66
CA THR A 31 -12.10 -2.99 13.78
C THR A 31 -10.60 -2.97 13.58
N ASN A 32 -9.86 -2.57 14.61
CA ASN A 32 -8.42 -2.75 14.65
C ASN A 32 -8.08 -4.21 14.93
N ILE A 33 -7.65 -4.94 13.91
CA ILE A 33 -7.35 -6.38 14.01
C ILE A 33 -6.11 -6.69 14.89
N ILE A 34 -5.27 -5.69 15.16
CA ILE A 34 -4.07 -5.86 16.00
C ILE A 34 -4.47 -6.03 17.48
N GLU A 35 -5.61 -5.49 17.88
CA GLU A 35 -6.10 -5.59 19.25
C GLU A 35 -6.69 -6.95 19.56
N ASP A 36 -6.75 -7.31 20.83
CA ASP A 36 -7.43 -8.50 21.37
C ASP A 36 -7.03 -9.84 20.72
N ASN A 37 -5.81 -9.97 20.19
CA ASN A 37 -5.32 -11.14 19.45
C ASN A 37 -6.14 -11.49 18.20
N LEU A 38 -6.88 -10.55 17.61
CA LEU A 38 -7.73 -10.83 16.45
C LEU A 38 -6.91 -11.26 15.24
N MET A 39 -5.73 -10.61 15.02
CA MET A 39 -4.79 -10.98 13.96
C MET A 39 -4.25 -12.40 14.16
N ASP A 40 -3.80 -12.74 15.37
CA ASP A 40 -3.29 -14.07 15.70
C ASP A 40 -4.37 -15.13 15.49
N ILE A 41 -5.62 -14.84 15.87
CA ILE A 41 -6.76 -15.72 15.61
C ILE A 41 -6.92 -15.97 14.11
N CYS A 42 -6.89 -14.95 13.28
CA CYS A 42 -7.00 -15.11 11.82
C CYS A 42 -5.84 -15.94 11.24
N ILE A 43 -4.59 -15.69 11.68
CA ILE A 43 -3.41 -16.46 11.26
C ILE A 43 -3.58 -17.95 11.63
N LEU A 44 -4.05 -18.23 12.83
CA LEU A 44 -4.24 -19.62 13.29
C LEU A 44 -5.41 -20.31 12.57
N LEU A 45 -6.51 -19.63 12.32
CA LEU A 45 -7.64 -20.15 11.55
C LEU A 45 -7.24 -20.49 10.12
N HIS A 46 -6.46 -19.62 9.44
CA HIS A 46 -5.90 -19.91 8.12
C HIS A 46 -5.05 -21.19 8.14
N ASN A 47 -4.30 -21.41 9.20
CA ASN A 47 -3.46 -22.59 9.39
C ASN A 47 -4.22 -23.82 9.90
N GLY A 48 -5.56 -23.81 9.91
CA GLY A 48 -6.43 -24.94 10.22
C GLY A 48 -6.55 -25.26 11.70
N PHE A 49 -6.27 -24.32 12.59
CA PHE A 49 -6.53 -24.51 14.02
C PHE A 49 -8.02 -24.30 14.33
N SER A 50 -8.58 -25.19 15.12
CA SER A 50 -9.97 -25.14 15.53
C SER A 50 -10.22 -24.11 16.63
N LYS A 51 -11.48 -23.70 16.79
CA LYS A 51 -11.94 -22.82 17.86
C LYS A 51 -11.50 -23.29 19.25
N ASN A 52 -11.57 -24.62 19.51
CA ASN A 52 -11.15 -25.19 20.80
C ASN A 52 -9.64 -25.06 21.02
N GLU A 53 -8.81 -25.21 19.97
CA GLU A 53 -7.36 -25.03 20.07
C GLU A 53 -6.98 -23.58 20.32
N LEU A 54 -7.69 -22.63 19.71
CA LEU A 54 -7.53 -21.20 20.00
C LEU A 54 -7.85 -20.88 21.46
N LYS A 55 -8.98 -21.37 21.94
CA LYS A 55 -9.38 -21.20 23.35
C LYS A 55 -8.33 -21.70 24.33
N ASP A 56 -7.85 -22.92 24.10
CA ASP A 56 -6.82 -23.54 24.95
C ASP A 56 -5.51 -22.75 24.91
N TYR A 57 -5.07 -22.35 23.73
CA TYR A 57 -3.79 -21.67 23.56
C TYR A 57 -3.77 -20.29 24.23
N PHE A 58 -4.78 -19.47 23.96
CA PHE A 58 -4.89 -18.13 24.53
C PHE A 58 -5.43 -18.12 25.97
N ASN A 59 -5.71 -19.30 26.54
CA ASN A 59 -6.30 -19.46 27.87
C ASN A 59 -7.57 -18.61 28.05
N LEU A 60 -8.45 -18.61 27.04
CA LEU A 60 -9.70 -17.85 27.02
C LEU A 60 -10.85 -18.65 27.57
N THR A 61 -11.79 -17.97 28.20
CA THR A 61 -13.12 -18.53 28.45
C THR A 61 -13.91 -18.63 27.13
N GLU A 62 -14.94 -19.46 27.11
CA GLU A 62 -15.86 -19.59 25.96
C GLU A 62 -16.49 -18.23 25.57
N ILE A 63 -16.81 -17.41 26.58
CA ILE A 63 -17.43 -16.10 26.39
C ILE A 63 -16.42 -15.14 25.72
N GLU A 64 -15.17 -15.13 26.16
CA GLU A 64 -14.12 -14.25 25.60
C GLU A 64 -13.79 -14.61 24.16
N LEU A 65 -13.62 -15.91 23.87
CA LEU A 65 -13.38 -16.35 22.50
C LEU A 65 -14.57 -16.01 21.60
N LYS A 66 -15.79 -16.31 22.06
CA LYS A 66 -17.02 -15.99 21.32
C LYS A 66 -17.10 -14.51 20.99
N LYS A 67 -16.78 -13.61 21.92
CA LYS A 67 -16.77 -12.17 21.68
C LYS A 67 -15.81 -11.79 20.56
N ARG A 68 -14.57 -12.33 20.55
CA ARG A 68 -13.57 -12.07 19.50
C ARG A 68 -14.03 -12.58 18.13
N MET A 69 -14.55 -13.81 18.09
CA MET A 69 -15.10 -14.39 16.86
C MET A 69 -16.30 -13.59 16.33
N GLU A 70 -17.18 -13.10 17.19
CA GLU A 70 -18.32 -12.25 16.81
C GLU A 70 -17.87 -10.92 16.20
N VAL A 71 -16.78 -10.32 16.70
CA VAL A 71 -16.19 -9.11 16.10
C VAL A 71 -15.71 -9.39 14.68
N LEU A 72 -14.93 -10.46 14.49
CA LEU A 72 -14.40 -10.85 13.17
C LEU A 72 -15.53 -11.23 12.19
N LEU A 73 -16.54 -11.96 12.65
CA LEU A 73 -17.73 -12.32 11.84
C LEU A 73 -18.54 -11.09 11.43
N LYS A 74 -18.73 -10.13 12.33
CA LYS A 74 -19.47 -8.89 12.06
C LYS A 74 -18.75 -8.01 11.04
N GLU A 75 -17.42 -7.99 11.08
CA GLU A 75 -16.60 -7.30 10.09
C GLU A 75 -16.42 -8.10 8.79
N GLU A 76 -16.99 -9.32 8.73
CA GLU A 76 -16.86 -10.24 7.60
C GLU A 76 -15.39 -10.56 7.26
N LEU A 77 -14.51 -10.52 8.27
CA LEU A 77 -13.10 -10.89 8.16
C LEU A 77 -12.86 -12.39 8.28
N ILE A 78 -13.81 -13.11 8.82
CA ILE A 78 -13.86 -14.58 8.85
C ILE A 78 -15.24 -15.06 8.44
N TYR A 79 -15.31 -16.29 7.94
CA TYR A 79 -16.56 -16.99 7.71
C TYR A 79 -16.55 -18.36 8.37
N LYS A 80 -17.74 -18.88 8.63
CA LYS A 80 -17.94 -20.18 9.23
C LYS A 80 -18.02 -21.24 8.14
N LYS A 81 -17.10 -22.23 8.14
CA LYS A 81 -17.14 -23.40 7.25
C LYS A 81 -18.14 -24.43 7.79
N ASP A 82 -18.04 -24.71 9.09
CA ASP A 82 -18.98 -25.55 9.87
C ASP A 82 -19.01 -25.10 11.33
N ASP A 83 -19.55 -25.92 12.25
CA ASP A 83 -19.74 -25.51 13.65
C ASP A 83 -18.43 -25.26 14.41
N GLU A 84 -17.34 -25.89 14.03
CA GLU A 84 -16.04 -25.77 14.68
C GLU A 84 -14.96 -25.13 13.81
N GLU A 85 -15.18 -25.02 12.49
CA GLU A 85 -14.20 -24.54 11.55
C GLU A 85 -14.57 -23.17 10.99
N PHE A 86 -13.60 -22.27 11.05
CA PHE A 86 -13.67 -20.91 10.49
C PHE A 86 -12.47 -20.67 9.60
N SER A 87 -12.61 -19.74 8.67
CA SER A 87 -11.51 -19.32 7.79
C SER A 87 -11.54 -17.82 7.60
N PRO A 88 -10.38 -17.16 7.41
CA PRO A 88 -10.35 -15.78 6.95
C PRO A 88 -11.02 -15.62 5.58
N THR A 89 -11.48 -14.42 5.30
CA THR A 89 -12.00 -14.00 3.99
C THR A 89 -10.97 -13.21 3.20
N PHE A 90 -9.72 -13.21 3.64
CA PHE A 90 -8.61 -12.45 3.07
C PHE A 90 -7.32 -13.27 3.15
N MET A 91 -6.28 -12.83 2.43
CA MET A 91 -5.01 -13.56 2.41
C MET A 91 -4.23 -13.41 3.72
N VAL A 92 -3.79 -14.55 4.25
CA VAL A 92 -2.74 -14.62 5.27
C VAL A 92 -1.49 -15.16 4.56
N ILE A 93 -0.55 -14.29 4.26
CA ILE A 93 0.61 -14.58 3.41
C ILE A 93 1.80 -14.89 4.31
N SER A 94 2.25 -16.15 4.31
CA SER A 94 3.50 -16.55 4.96
C SER A 94 4.72 -16.08 4.17
N LEU A 95 5.91 -16.14 4.76
CA LEU A 95 7.17 -15.86 4.05
C LEU A 95 7.30 -16.68 2.78
N GLU A 96 7.09 -17.99 2.88
CA GLU A 96 7.20 -18.91 1.76
C GLU A 96 6.20 -18.57 0.65
N GLU A 97 4.97 -18.24 1.01
CA GLU A 97 3.95 -17.86 0.02
C GLU A 97 4.23 -16.51 -0.62
N GLY A 98 4.77 -15.55 0.14
CA GLY A 98 5.24 -14.28 -0.40
C GLY A 98 6.36 -14.49 -1.42
N GLU A 99 7.33 -15.37 -1.14
CA GLU A 99 8.39 -15.75 -2.09
C GLU A 99 7.82 -16.41 -3.35
N ILE A 100 6.84 -17.30 -3.21
CA ILE A 100 6.16 -17.94 -4.36
C ILE A 100 5.44 -16.90 -5.20
N LEU A 101 4.67 -16.00 -4.60
CA LEU A 101 3.98 -14.92 -5.32
C LEU A 101 4.96 -14.05 -6.11
N PHE A 102 6.10 -13.75 -5.50
CA PHE A 102 7.15 -12.97 -6.11
C PHE A 102 7.83 -13.70 -7.28
N GLU A 103 8.19 -14.97 -7.11
CA GLU A 103 8.77 -15.80 -8.17
C GLU A 103 7.80 -15.96 -9.36
N GLN A 104 6.52 -16.18 -9.09
CA GLN A 104 5.48 -16.26 -10.12
C GLN A 104 5.35 -15.00 -10.97
N SER A 105 5.76 -13.85 -10.44
CA SER A 105 5.74 -12.58 -11.18
C SER A 105 6.87 -12.44 -12.20
N GLU A 106 7.96 -13.20 -12.05
CA GLU A 106 9.23 -13.00 -12.78
C GLU A 106 9.07 -13.01 -14.30
N GLU A 107 8.28 -13.94 -14.83
CA GLU A 107 8.06 -14.06 -16.29
C GLU A 107 7.29 -12.88 -16.91
N PHE A 108 6.52 -12.15 -16.11
CA PHE A 108 5.77 -10.98 -16.55
C PHE A 108 6.59 -9.69 -16.44
N VAL A 109 7.59 -9.69 -15.57
CA VAL A 109 8.42 -8.51 -15.26
C VAL A 109 9.18 -8.02 -16.49
N ASP A 110 9.83 -8.93 -17.22
CA ASP A 110 10.62 -8.56 -18.39
C ASP A 110 9.77 -7.89 -19.46
N GLN A 111 8.55 -8.38 -19.68
CA GLN A 111 7.60 -7.77 -20.63
C GLN A 111 7.21 -6.36 -20.22
N ALA A 112 6.89 -6.14 -18.96
CA ALA A 112 6.51 -4.82 -18.45
C ALA A 112 7.70 -3.85 -18.47
N VAL A 113 8.88 -4.29 -18.06
CA VAL A 113 10.11 -3.48 -18.12
C VAL A 113 10.44 -3.08 -19.56
N MET A 114 10.38 -4.03 -20.49
CA MET A 114 10.61 -3.73 -21.91
C MET A 114 9.61 -2.71 -22.45
N LEU A 115 8.33 -2.88 -22.13
CA LEU A 115 7.26 -1.97 -22.54
C LEU A 115 7.50 -0.56 -22.02
N ILE A 116 7.86 -0.40 -20.75
CA ILE A 116 8.18 0.91 -20.16
C ILE A 116 9.39 1.54 -20.85
N LEU A 117 10.47 0.77 -21.05
CA LEU A 117 11.69 1.27 -21.68
C LEU A 117 11.48 1.66 -23.14
N GLN A 118 10.64 0.95 -23.89
CA GLN A 118 10.29 1.31 -25.27
C GLN A 118 9.52 2.63 -25.34
N ASN A 119 8.77 2.98 -24.32
CA ASN A 119 7.96 4.20 -24.25
C ASN A 119 8.59 5.31 -23.40
N ILE A 120 9.82 5.13 -22.91
CA ILE A 120 10.43 6.03 -21.92
C ILE A 120 10.55 7.49 -22.40
N ASP A 121 10.81 7.71 -23.67
CA ASP A 121 10.95 9.06 -24.22
C ASP A 121 9.60 9.78 -24.30
N GLU A 122 8.52 9.08 -24.62
CA GLU A 122 7.16 9.61 -24.61
C GLU A 122 6.71 9.91 -23.17
N ILE A 123 6.99 9.00 -22.24
CA ILE A 123 6.71 9.19 -20.80
C ILE A 123 7.43 10.44 -20.29
N LYS A 124 8.72 10.62 -20.61
CA LYS A 124 9.49 11.81 -20.24
C LYS A 124 8.92 13.08 -20.86
N CYS A 125 8.49 13.01 -22.10
CA CYS A 125 7.90 14.16 -22.81
C CYS A 125 6.57 14.57 -22.14
N LYS A 126 5.69 13.62 -21.85
CA LYS A 126 4.42 13.86 -21.14
C LYS A 126 4.65 14.39 -19.73
N THR A 127 5.59 13.82 -18.99
CA THR A 127 5.95 14.30 -17.64
C THR A 127 6.37 15.77 -17.66
N LYS A 128 7.20 16.17 -18.63
CA LYS A 128 7.61 17.58 -18.80
C LYS A 128 6.47 18.53 -19.18
N SER A 129 5.36 18.04 -19.70
CA SER A 129 4.20 18.87 -20.01
C SER A 129 3.35 19.23 -18.76
N ILE A 130 3.66 18.62 -17.63
CA ILE A 130 3.03 18.90 -16.34
C ILE A 130 3.75 20.10 -15.71
N SER A 131 3.06 21.24 -15.60
CA SER A 131 3.68 22.49 -15.15
C SER A 131 4.23 22.41 -13.73
N SER A 132 3.57 21.66 -12.86
CA SER A 132 4.00 21.44 -11.48
C SER A 132 5.32 20.64 -11.39
N PHE A 133 5.75 20.00 -12.47
CA PHE A 133 7.02 19.26 -12.53
C PHE A 133 8.16 20.02 -13.20
N GLU A 134 7.90 21.20 -13.75
CA GLU A 134 8.92 22.02 -14.44
C GLU A 134 10.20 22.25 -13.61
N PRO A 135 10.14 22.49 -12.27
CA PRO A 135 11.34 22.70 -11.46
C PRO A 135 12.18 21.45 -11.24
N TYR A 136 11.68 20.27 -11.57
CA TYR A 136 12.28 18.98 -11.20
C TYR A 136 12.87 18.26 -12.40
N LYS A 137 13.93 17.49 -12.16
CA LYS A 137 14.45 16.56 -13.17
C LYS A 137 13.60 15.31 -13.21
N PHE A 138 13.49 14.69 -14.39
CA PHE A 138 12.76 13.44 -14.52
C PHE A 138 13.30 12.34 -13.59
N GLU A 139 14.63 12.30 -13.43
CA GLU A 139 15.29 11.34 -12.56
C GLU A 139 14.77 11.43 -11.11
N ASP A 140 14.57 12.65 -10.60
CA ASP A 140 14.06 12.88 -9.26
C ASP A 140 12.59 12.45 -9.10
N LEU A 141 11.82 12.49 -10.20
CA LEU A 141 10.42 12.07 -10.28
C LEU A 141 10.27 10.59 -10.67
N SER A 142 11.36 9.91 -11.03
CA SER A 142 11.32 8.61 -11.70
C SER A 142 10.58 7.53 -10.89
N LEU A 143 10.76 7.48 -9.58
CA LEU A 143 10.03 6.55 -8.70
C LEU A 143 8.52 6.82 -8.73
N PHE A 144 8.12 8.08 -8.59
CA PHE A 144 6.71 8.45 -8.63
C PHE A 144 6.09 8.17 -10.01
N ILE A 145 6.74 8.59 -11.10
CA ILE A 145 6.18 8.43 -12.45
C ILE A 145 6.19 6.96 -12.88
N LEU A 146 7.33 6.28 -12.76
CA LEU A 146 7.52 4.94 -13.32
C LEU A 146 7.02 3.81 -12.41
N SER A 147 6.82 4.06 -11.13
CA SER A 147 6.31 3.07 -10.20
C SER A 147 4.89 3.41 -9.71
N ASP A 148 4.66 4.58 -9.12
CA ASP A 148 3.34 4.94 -8.62
C ASP A 148 2.33 5.14 -9.77
N VAL A 149 2.60 6.04 -10.71
CA VAL A 149 1.65 6.38 -11.78
C VAL A 149 1.49 5.25 -12.80
N LEU A 150 2.61 4.68 -13.29
CA LEU A 150 2.57 3.67 -14.35
C LEU A 150 2.23 2.25 -13.87
N LEU A 151 2.41 1.94 -12.60
CA LEU A 151 2.27 0.57 -12.12
C LEU A 151 1.27 0.43 -10.96
N ASP A 152 1.14 1.44 -10.10
CA ASP A 152 0.30 1.38 -8.90
C ASP A 152 -0.93 2.30 -9.02
N ALA A 153 -0.89 3.51 -8.52
CA ALA A 153 -2.06 4.36 -8.24
C ALA A 153 -3.05 4.49 -9.40
N VAL A 154 -2.56 4.85 -10.60
CA VAL A 154 -3.45 5.03 -11.77
C VAL A 154 -3.68 3.72 -12.51
N GLN A 155 -2.65 2.88 -12.62
CA GLN A 155 -2.75 1.66 -13.41
C GLN A 155 -3.55 0.57 -12.72
N ILE A 156 -3.57 0.53 -11.38
CA ILE A 156 -4.39 -0.43 -10.64
C ILE A 156 -5.88 -0.24 -10.94
N ASP A 157 -6.33 1.00 -11.12
CA ASP A 157 -7.72 1.29 -11.50
C ASP A 157 -8.03 0.76 -12.91
N ASN A 158 -7.09 0.85 -13.85
CA ASN A 158 -7.22 0.27 -15.18
C ASN A 158 -7.28 -1.27 -15.13
N VAL A 159 -6.43 -1.88 -14.31
CA VAL A 159 -6.41 -3.34 -14.08
C VAL A 159 -7.74 -3.82 -13.50
N GLU A 160 -8.25 -3.17 -12.46
CA GLU A 160 -9.53 -3.52 -11.86
C GLU A 160 -10.69 -3.37 -12.85
N LYS A 161 -10.73 -2.26 -13.58
CA LYS A 161 -11.82 -1.93 -14.48
C LYS A 161 -11.82 -2.74 -15.78
N GLU A 162 -10.68 -2.97 -16.38
CA GLU A 162 -10.57 -3.49 -17.75
C GLU A 162 -10.10 -4.95 -17.80
N PHE A 163 -9.25 -5.40 -16.88
CA PHE A 163 -8.80 -6.78 -16.79
C PHE A 163 -9.68 -7.62 -15.86
N LEU A 164 -9.83 -7.24 -14.58
CA LEU A 164 -10.65 -7.99 -13.62
C LEU A 164 -12.14 -7.82 -13.89
N LYS A 165 -12.58 -6.62 -14.23
CA LYS A 165 -13.98 -6.26 -14.52
C LYS A 165 -14.91 -6.52 -13.33
N SER A 166 -14.38 -6.38 -12.13
CA SER A 166 -15.08 -6.61 -10.87
C SER A 166 -14.89 -5.43 -9.92
N GLU A 167 -15.77 -5.33 -8.94
CA GLU A 167 -15.59 -4.40 -7.82
C GLU A 167 -14.75 -5.08 -6.73
N ARG A 168 -14.06 -4.27 -5.94
CA ARG A 168 -13.35 -4.74 -4.74
C ARG A 168 -14.27 -5.50 -3.81
N THR A 169 -13.74 -6.53 -3.15
CA THR A 169 -14.49 -7.34 -2.20
C THR A 169 -15.16 -6.48 -1.14
N LYS A 170 -16.46 -6.74 -0.92
CA LYS A 170 -17.23 -6.08 0.14
C LYS A 170 -17.08 -6.85 1.44
N ARG A 171 -16.72 -6.14 2.51
CA ARG A 171 -16.72 -6.62 3.89
C ARG A 171 -17.39 -5.59 4.77
N ASN A 172 -18.45 -5.97 5.47
CA ASN A 172 -19.26 -5.06 6.30
C ASN A 172 -19.65 -3.76 5.56
N SER A 173 -20.07 -3.89 4.29
CA SER A 173 -20.42 -2.79 3.37
C SER A 173 -19.28 -1.86 2.95
N MET A 174 -18.03 -2.18 3.26
CA MET A 174 -16.84 -1.47 2.82
C MET A 174 -16.13 -2.25 1.70
N ASN A 175 -15.68 -1.55 0.65
CA ASN A 175 -15.03 -2.14 -0.52
C ASN A 175 -13.52 -2.00 -0.41
N TYR A 176 -12.82 -3.08 -0.06
CA TYR A 176 -11.37 -3.11 0.05
C TYR A 176 -10.81 -4.52 -0.12
N TYR A 177 -9.54 -4.60 -0.54
CA TYR A 177 -8.73 -5.80 -0.43
C TYR A 177 -7.93 -5.76 0.86
N TYR A 178 -7.78 -6.91 1.52
CA TYR A 178 -7.09 -7.00 2.79
C TYR A 178 -6.14 -8.19 2.81
N SER A 179 -4.99 -8.03 3.46
CA SER A 179 -4.09 -9.14 3.74
C SER A 179 -3.33 -8.94 5.05
N ILE A 180 -2.91 -10.06 5.63
CA ILE A 180 -1.90 -10.12 6.69
C ILE A 180 -0.68 -10.79 6.09
N GLN A 181 0.46 -10.11 6.12
CA GLN A 181 1.70 -10.59 5.53
C GLN A 181 2.78 -10.78 6.59
N GLU A 182 3.37 -11.99 6.64
CA GLU A 182 4.54 -12.26 7.46
C GLU A 182 5.76 -11.48 6.97
N LYS A 183 6.55 -10.93 7.88
CA LYS A 183 7.73 -10.12 7.63
C LYS A 183 8.98 -10.75 8.24
N ASN A 184 10.12 -10.60 7.56
CA ASN A 184 11.42 -11.00 8.09
C ASN A 184 12.48 -9.94 7.79
N GLU A 185 13.04 -9.32 8.82
CA GLU A 185 14.06 -8.29 8.71
C GLU A 185 15.37 -8.78 8.04
N ASN A 186 15.63 -10.08 8.07
CA ASN A 186 16.82 -10.68 7.46
C ASN A 186 16.63 -11.09 6.00
N SER A 187 15.41 -11.11 5.51
CA SER A 187 15.10 -11.41 4.12
C SER A 187 15.33 -10.16 3.27
N LYS A 188 16.40 -10.16 2.49
CA LYS A 188 16.71 -9.06 1.56
C LYS A 188 15.82 -9.07 0.32
N LYS A 189 15.00 -10.07 0.15
CA LYS A 189 14.19 -10.24 -1.05
C LYS A 189 12.74 -10.34 -0.60
N GLU A 190 12.00 -9.42 -0.95
CA GLU A 190 10.99 -9.56 -1.96
C GLU A 190 9.61 -9.98 -1.49
N ALA A 191 9.46 -10.84 -0.52
CA ALA A 191 8.20 -11.12 0.15
C ALA A 191 7.76 -9.98 1.09
N PHE A 192 8.62 -8.97 1.23
CA PHE A 192 8.45 -7.93 2.24
C PHE A 192 8.65 -6.56 1.65
N GLY A 193 7.76 -5.65 1.98
CA GLY A 193 7.90 -4.28 1.60
C GLY A 193 7.62 -4.07 0.12
N ILE A 194 6.43 -4.43 -0.30
CA ILE A 194 5.86 -3.98 -1.56
C ILE A 194 5.91 -2.46 -1.62
N TYR A 195 6.07 -1.91 -2.82
CA TYR A 195 5.84 -0.49 -3.05
C TYR A 195 4.36 -0.20 -2.83
N GLY A 196 4.05 0.96 -2.33
CA GLY A 196 2.68 1.33 -2.09
C GLY A 196 2.48 2.82 -1.99
N ASN A 197 1.26 3.21 -2.26
CA ASN A 197 0.74 4.55 -2.20
C ASN A 197 -0.07 4.71 -0.92
N MET A 198 0.14 5.81 -0.22
CA MET A 198 -0.74 6.24 0.85
C MET A 198 -1.24 7.64 0.53
N SER A 199 -2.48 7.74 0.06
CA SER A 199 -3.14 9.01 -0.21
C SER A 199 -4.19 9.30 0.87
N ARG A 200 -4.27 10.55 1.31
CA ARG A 200 -5.24 11.04 2.28
C ARG A 200 -5.69 12.43 1.93
N GLN A 201 -6.99 12.65 2.02
CA GLN A 201 -7.60 13.97 1.82
C GLN A 201 -7.70 14.74 3.12
N TYR A 202 -7.27 16.00 3.11
CA TYR A 202 -7.37 16.96 4.20
C TYR A 202 -7.92 18.27 3.63
N GLY A 203 -9.22 18.50 3.83
CA GLY A 203 -9.88 19.63 3.17
C GLY A 203 -9.75 19.56 1.65
N ASN A 204 -9.21 20.60 1.03
CA ASN A 204 -8.98 20.70 -0.42
C ASN A 204 -7.62 20.13 -0.87
N ILE A 205 -6.88 19.52 0.03
CA ILE A 205 -5.53 19.03 -0.23
C ILE A 205 -5.54 17.50 -0.15
N GLU A 206 -5.10 16.86 -1.21
CA GLU A 206 -4.72 15.45 -1.21
C GLU A 206 -3.22 15.36 -1.00
N TYR A 207 -2.81 14.59 -0.01
CA TYR A 207 -1.42 14.34 0.28
C TYR A 207 -1.12 12.88 0.01
N CYS A 208 -0.15 12.65 -0.86
CA CYS A 208 0.29 11.33 -1.27
C CYS A 208 1.73 11.10 -0.84
N LEU A 209 1.97 9.90 -0.34
CA LEU A 209 3.27 9.37 -0.01
C LEU A 209 3.45 8.06 -0.76
N TYR A 210 4.54 7.92 -1.51
CA TYR A 210 4.86 6.70 -2.25
C TYR A 210 6.23 6.13 -1.90
N GLY A 211 6.33 4.78 -1.82
CA GLY A 211 7.60 4.10 -1.59
C GLY A 211 7.43 2.74 -0.90
N ASN A 212 8.46 2.26 -0.19
CA ASN A 212 8.38 1.03 0.61
C ASN A 212 9.30 1.08 1.84
N LYS A 213 9.06 0.18 2.79
CA LYS A 213 9.85 0.08 4.03
C LYS A 213 11.19 -0.64 3.87
N ARG A 214 11.50 -1.21 2.71
CA ARG A 214 12.76 -1.96 2.48
C ARG A 214 13.99 -1.07 2.54
N TYR A 215 13.84 0.22 2.24
CA TYR A 215 14.92 1.21 2.21
C TYR A 215 14.96 2.11 3.46
N GLY A 216 14.37 1.66 4.57
CA GLY A 216 14.38 2.35 5.85
C GLY A 216 13.02 2.91 6.27
N ASP A 217 12.99 3.50 7.48
CA ASP A 217 11.77 4.00 8.13
C ASP A 217 11.18 5.28 7.51
N ASN A 218 11.58 5.62 6.30
CA ASN A 218 11.23 6.87 5.63
C ASN A 218 9.79 6.91 5.09
N PHE A 219 8.98 5.88 5.38
CA PHE A 219 7.54 5.91 5.19
C PHE A 219 6.86 6.67 6.32
N CYS A 220 7.08 7.94 6.31
CA CYS A 220 6.46 8.80 7.27
C CYS A 220 5.07 9.19 6.79
N THR A 221 4.06 8.54 7.31
CA THR A 221 2.72 9.09 7.23
C THR A 221 2.65 10.35 8.07
N ILE A 222 1.86 11.34 7.67
CA ILE A 222 1.44 12.41 8.57
C ILE A 222 0.43 11.81 9.55
N ASP A 223 0.85 10.85 10.34
CA ASP A 223 0.12 10.35 11.48
C ASP A 223 0.53 11.09 12.77
N SER A 224 -0.06 10.70 13.89
CA SER A 224 0.16 11.37 15.17
C SER A 224 1.61 11.31 15.64
N ASN A 225 2.27 10.16 15.50
CA ASN A 225 3.64 9.98 15.97
C ASN A 225 4.60 10.82 15.15
N PHE A 226 4.38 10.86 13.84
CA PHE A 226 5.15 11.66 12.92
C PHE A 226 5.07 13.17 13.21
N ILE A 227 3.85 13.67 13.46
CA ILE A 227 3.66 15.06 13.84
C ILE A 227 4.36 15.37 15.15
N MET A 228 4.25 14.49 16.15
CA MET A 228 4.92 14.65 17.45
C MET A 228 6.44 14.67 17.32
N ASP A 229 7.01 13.74 16.58
CA ASP A 229 8.46 13.56 16.47
C ASP A 229 9.12 14.70 15.69
N HIS A 230 8.52 15.13 14.59
CA HIS A 230 9.11 16.13 13.70
C HIS A 230 8.67 17.57 13.98
N PHE A 231 7.49 17.77 14.53
CA PHE A 231 6.96 19.11 14.76
C PHE A 231 6.91 19.53 16.23
N SER A 232 7.36 18.68 17.16
CA SER A 232 7.41 18.96 18.60
C SER A 232 6.05 19.36 19.19
N TYR A 233 4.99 18.76 18.76
CA TYR A 233 3.67 18.95 19.36
C TYR A 233 3.51 17.99 20.54
N SER A 234 3.49 18.50 21.77
CA SER A 234 3.33 17.68 22.98
C SER A 234 1.88 17.34 23.31
N GLU A 235 0.93 18.10 22.77
CA GLU A 235 -0.51 17.88 22.97
C GLU A 235 -1.24 18.18 21.65
N ILE A 236 -1.74 17.15 20.99
CA ILE A 236 -2.54 17.28 19.80
C ILE A 236 -3.97 16.88 20.17
N ASN A 237 -4.82 17.89 20.42
CA ASN A 237 -6.22 17.67 20.73
C ASN A 237 -7.04 17.25 19.49
N ASP A 238 -6.60 17.66 18.31
CA ASP A 238 -7.22 17.32 17.03
C ASP A 238 -6.16 17.08 15.97
N ILE A 239 -5.81 15.81 15.76
CA ILE A 239 -4.76 15.36 14.84
C ILE A 239 -5.13 15.70 13.38
N LEU A 240 -6.38 15.53 12.99
CA LEU A 240 -6.82 15.78 11.61
C LEU A 240 -6.73 17.26 11.26
N LYS A 241 -7.19 18.13 12.16
CA LYS A 241 -7.09 19.57 12.00
C LYS A 241 -5.62 20.02 11.93
N THR A 242 -4.77 19.48 12.78
CA THR A 242 -3.34 19.81 12.78
C THR A 242 -2.68 19.40 11.47
N LYS A 243 -3.01 18.23 10.91
CA LYS A 243 -2.53 17.78 9.60
C LYS A 243 -2.98 18.70 8.47
N GLU A 244 -4.24 19.09 8.47
CA GLU A 244 -4.78 20.04 7.49
C GLU A 244 -4.08 21.39 7.59
N GLU A 245 -3.87 21.91 8.79
CA GLU A 245 -3.15 23.17 9.03
C GLU A 245 -1.70 23.09 8.50
N LEU A 246 -0.98 22.00 8.76
CA LEU A 246 0.39 21.80 8.26
C LEU A 246 0.43 21.75 6.73
N LEU A 247 -0.50 21.02 6.09
CA LEU A 247 -0.56 20.96 4.63
C LEU A 247 -0.91 22.31 4.02
N ASN A 248 -1.79 23.11 4.66
CA ASN A 248 -2.07 24.46 4.25
C ASN A 248 -0.85 25.38 4.34
N GLU A 249 0.06 25.17 5.31
CA GLU A 249 1.32 25.91 5.37
C GLU A 249 2.23 25.59 4.16
N ILE A 250 2.30 24.33 3.72
CA ILE A 250 3.01 23.94 2.50
C ILE A 250 2.46 24.74 1.29
N VAL A 251 1.13 24.79 1.15
CA VAL A 251 0.49 25.50 0.04
C VAL A 251 0.72 27.00 0.12
N LYS A 252 0.71 27.61 1.29
CA LYS A 252 0.99 29.05 1.45
C LYS A 252 2.42 29.38 1.04
N VAL A 253 3.40 28.63 1.54
CA VAL A 253 4.81 28.81 1.18
C VAL A 253 5.04 28.65 -0.32
N SER A 254 4.35 27.70 -0.97
CA SER A 254 4.50 27.50 -2.41
C SER A 254 3.94 28.61 -3.26
N LYS A 255 2.95 29.35 -2.75
CA LYS A 255 2.30 30.48 -3.47
C LYS A 255 2.94 31.83 -3.20
N ASP A 256 3.62 31.97 -2.09
CA ASP A 256 4.23 33.23 -1.67
C ASP A 256 5.61 32.97 -1.06
N GLU A 257 6.66 33.29 -1.82
CA GLU A 257 8.05 33.10 -1.39
C GLU A 257 8.43 33.97 -0.17
N GLU A 258 7.69 35.05 0.10
CA GLU A 258 7.91 35.91 1.27
C GLU A 258 7.11 35.45 2.51
N TYR A 259 6.27 34.45 2.37
CA TYR A 259 5.46 33.93 3.47
C TYR A 259 6.35 33.42 4.60
N GLN A 260 6.13 33.95 5.81
CA GLN A 260 6.90 33.58 6.99
C GLN A 260 6.26 32.41 7.74
N ILE A 261 6.77 31.24 7.50
CA ILE A 261 6.36 30.03 8.22
C ILE A 261 6.94 29.99 9.65
N GLU A 262 6.20 29.51 10.60
CA GLU A 262 6.65 29.34 11.97
C GLU A 262 7.89 28.43 12.05
N LYS A 263 8.91 28.83 12.82
CA LYS A 263 10.21 28.13 12.90
C LYS A 263 10.08 26.63 13.22
N LYS A 264 9.18 26.24 14.12
CA LYS A 264 8.98 24.82 14.48
C LYS A 264 8.42 24.01 13.31
N ILE A 265 7.45 24.56 12.56
CA ILE A 265 6.84 23.94 11.38
C ILE A 265 7.91 23.78 10.28
N LYS A 266 8.67 24.86 10.05
CA LYS A 266 9.78 24.83 9.09
C LYS A 266 10.82 23.76 9.42
N ASN A 267 11.21 23.63 10.70
CA ASN A 267 12.15 22.60 11.12
C ASN A 267 11.57 21.18 10.88
N GLY A 268 10.30 20.97 11.18
CA GLY A 268 9.62 19.71 10.89
C GLY A 268 9.61 19.38 9.40
N PHE A 269 9.22 20.31 8.54
CA PHE A 269 9.25 20.12 7.09
C PHE A 269 10.67 19.89 6.55
N SER A 270 11.67 20.55 7.13
CA SER A 270 13.08 20.34 6.73
C SER A 270 13.58 18.96 7.14
N SER A 271 13.21 18.47 8.31
CA SER A 271 13.59 17.12 8.78
C SER A 271 12.95 16.00 7.93
N LEU A 272 11.85 16.31 7.25
CA LEU A 272 11.13 15.44 6.34
C LEU A 272 11.58 15.52 4.88
N GLY A 273 12.47 16.46 4.53
CA GLY A 273 12.80 16.74 3.15
C GLY A 273 11.70 17.47 2.35
N ILE A 274 10.58 17.84 2.99
CA ILE A 274 9.50 18.64 2.36
C ILE A 274 9.97 20.06 2.04
N MET A 275 10.87 20.61 2.86
CA MET A 275 11.49 21.92 2.62
C MET A 275 13.00 21.80 2.54
N ASN A 276 13.59 22.57 1.61
CA ASN A 276 15.02 22.78 1.51
C ASN A 276 15.31 24.27 1.28
N ASN A 277 16.26 24.85 2.03
CA ASN A 277 16.66 26.26 1.86
C ASN A 277 15.48 27.26 1.85
N ASN A 278 14.51 27.08 2.71
CA ASN A 278 13.28 27.88 2.86
C ASN A 278 12.28 27.76 1.71
N LYS A 279 12.49 26.85 0.76
CA LYS A 279 11.56 26.57 -0.35
C LYS A 279 10.96 25.18 -0.19
N ILE A 280 9.74 25.03 -0.65
CA ILE A 280 9.12 23.71 -0.78
C ILE A 280 9.92 22.89 -1.79
N ASN A 281 10.22 21.65 -1.43
CA ASN A 281 11.05 20.73 -2.20
C ASN A 281 10.26 19.47 -2.63
N ILE A 282 8.95 19.58 -2.74
CA ILE A 282 8.09 18.51 -3.21
C ILE A 282 7.13 19.05 -4.27
N PRO A 283 6.68 18.23 -5.23
CA PRO A 283 5.70 18.64 -6.22
C PRO A 283 4.36 18.99 -5.58
N ILE A 284 3.76 20.09 -6.03
CA ILE A 284 2.40 20.50 -5.70
C ILE A 284 1.60 20.58 -6.98
N LEU A 285 0.73 19.61 -7.20
CA LEU A 285 -0.08 19.50 -8.40
C LEU A 285 -1.35 20.33 -8.26
N ASN A 286 -1.63 21.15 -9.27
CA ASN A 286 -2.98 21.66 -9.45
C ASN A 286 -3.86 20.55 -10.08
N LYS A 287 -5.17 20.77 -10.15
CA LYS A 287 -6.11 19.75 -10.65
C LYS A 287 -5.79 19.34 -12.10
N ASP A 288 -5.50 20.31 -12.97
CA ASP A 288 -5.24 20.04 -14.40
C ASP A 288 -3.97 19.20 -14.57
N ASP A 289 -2.93 19.48 -13.78
CA ASP A 289 -1.69 18.71 -13.77
C ASP A 289 -1.89 17.31 -13.15
N TYR A 290 -2.72 17.19 -12.13
CA TYR A 290 -3.07 15.89 -11.55
C TYR A 290 -3.82 15.00 -12.57
N ASP A 291 -4.78 15.60 -13.30
CA ASP A 291 -5.55 14.86 -14.31
C ASP A 291 -4.63 14.35 -15.46
N LYS A 292 -3.52 15.03 -15.78
CA LYS A 292 -2.54 14.59 -16.78
C LYS A 292 -1.73 13.36 -16.38
N LEU A 293 -1.71 12.96 -15.11
CA LEU A 293 -1.10 11.70 -14.69
C LEU A 293 -1.77 10.50 -15.36
N ASN A 294 -3.09 10.57 -15.60
CA ASN A 294 -3.81 9.56 -16.37
C ASN A 294 -3.30 9.46 -17.82
N ASP A 295 -2.91 10.56 -18.45
CA ASP A 295 -2.36 10.55 -19.80
C ASP A 295 -1.02 9.82 -19.85
N ILE A 296 -0.20 9.93 -18.79
CA ILE A 296 1.06 9.19 -18.66
C ILE A 296 0.78 7.69 -18.54
N ALA A 297 -0.11 7.29 -17.65
CA ALA A 297 -0.47 5.88 -17.47
C ALA A 297 -1.07 5.26 -18.73
N ASN A 298 -1.83 6.04 -19.50
CA ASN A 298 -2.45 5.59 -20.75
C ASN A 298 -1.45 5.33 -21.90
N ILE A 299 -0.20 5.80 -21.82
CA ILE A 299 0.82 5.51 -22.84
C ILE A 299 1.02 4.01 -23.01
N ILE A 300 1.06 3.27 -21.91
CA ILE A 300 1.33 1.82 -21.94
C ILE A 300 0.09 0.96 -21.66
N LYS A 301 -1.04 1.56 -21.33
CA LYS A 301 -2.21 0.86 -20.78
C LYS A 301 -2.62 -0.36 -21.58
N CYS A 302 -2.80 -0.24 -22.90
CA CYS A 302 -3.32 -1.33 -23.73
C CYS A 302 -2.38 -2.53 -23.75
N GLU A 303 -1.11 -2.30 -24.05
CA GLU A 303 -0.08 -3.34 -24.11
C GLU A 303 0.19 -3.93 -22.72
N TYR A 304 0.14 -3.09 -21.69
CA TYR A 304 0.33 -3.51 -20.31
C TYR A 304 -0.79 -4.47 -19.85
N LEU A 305 -2.05 -4.15 -20.16
CA LEU A 305 -3.17 -5.05 -19.84
C LEU A 305 -3.12 -6.35 -20.64
N ASN A 306 -2.62 -6.30 -21.88
CA ASN A 306 -2.44 -7.50 -22.70
C ASN A 306 -1.47 -8.51 -22.07
N ILE A 307 -0.45 -8.06 -21.33
CA ILE A 307 0.46 -8.96 -20.61
C ILE A 307 -0.33 -9.91 -19.68
N PHE A 308 -1.33 -9.38 -18.99
CA PHE A 308 -2.17 -10.18 -18.09
C PHE A 308 -3.24 -10.98 -18.81
N GLU A 309 -3.82 -10.44 -19.90
CA GLU A 309 -4.81 -11.19 -20.69
C GLU A 309 -4.17 -12.43 -21.35
N GLU A 310 -2.98 -12.30 -21.91
CA GLU A 310 -2.24 -13.43 -22.48
C GLU A 310 -1.79 -14.43 -21.41
N GLY A 311 -1.46 -13.95 -20.21
CA GLY A 311 -1.07 -14.77 -19.06
C GLY A 311 -2.24 -15.28 -18.20
N ARG A 312 -3.51 -14.98 -18.53
CA ARG A 312 -4.69 -15.20 -17.67
C ARG A 312 -4.82 -16.64 -17.19
N GLU A 313 -4.68 -17.62 -18.06
CA GLU A 313 -4.81 -19.04 -17.71
C GLU A 313 -3.73 -19.46 -16.70
N LYS A 314 -2.52 -18.94 -16.88
CA LYS A 314 -1.40 -19.23 -15.99
C LYS A 314 -1.59 -18.58 -14.62
N LEU A 315 -2.01 -17.33 -14.58
CA LEU A 315 -2.35 -16.60 -13.35
C LEU A 315 -3.48 -17.33 -12.58
N TYR A 316 -4.47 -17.83 -13.30
CA TYR A 316 -5.53 -18.62 -12.68
C TYR A 316 -5.04 -19.97 -12.15
N SER A 317 -4.09 -20.62 -12.82
CA SER A 317 -3.42 -21.83 -12.33
C SER A 317 -2.62 -21.57 -11.04
N TYR A 318 -1.94 -20.43 -10.94
CA TYR A 318 -1.26 -20.02 -9.72
C TYR A 318 -2.22 -19.85 -8.55
N TYR A 319 -3.35 -19.16 -8.78
CA TYR A 319 -4.42 -19.04 -7.79
C TYR A 319 -4.95 -20.41 -7.34
N GLN A 320 -5.23 -21.32 -8.27
CA GLN A 320 -5.72 -22.65 -7.93
C GLN A 320 -4.75 -23.48 -7.09
N SER A 321 -3.46 -23.25 -7.22
CA SER A 321 -2.41 -23.95 -6.46
C SER A 321 -2.09 -23.30 -5.12
N SER A 322 -2.64 -22.14 -4.82
CA SER A 322 -2.37 -21.39 -3.57
C SER A 322 -3.12 -21.98 -2.37
N SER A 323 -2.63 -21.70 -1.17
CA SER A 323 -3.33 -22.02 0.09
C SER A 323 -4.64 -21.26 0.25
N TYR A 324 -4.78 -20.13 -0.46
CA TYR A 324 -5.95 -19.25 -0.40
C TYR A 324 -7.09 -19.69 -1.34
N PHE A 325 -6.83 -20.65 -2.25
CA PHE A 325 -7.86 -21.16 -3.14
C PHE A 325 -9.09 -21.61 -2.35
N LYS A 326 -10.25 -21.06 -2.65
CA LYS A 326 -11.54 -21.20 -1.95
C LYS A 326 -11.74 -20.29 -0.72
N GLU A 327 -10.75 -19.55 -0.28
CA GLU A 327 -10.90 -18.58 0.82
C GLU A 327 -11.17 -17.17 0.30
N ILE A 328 -10.56 -16.83 -0.82
CA ILE A 328 -10.70 -15.53 -1.50
C ILE A 328 -11.09 -15.71 -2.97
N SER A 329 -11.44 -14.61 -3.63
CA SER A 329 -11.67 -14.60 -5.08
C SER A 329 -10.34 -14.57 -5.86
N PHE A 330 -10.39 -14.95 -7.14
CA PHE A 330 -9.25 -14.75 -8.05
C PHE A 330 -8.83 -13.29 -8.13
N ASP A 331 -9.78 -12.37 -8.10
CA ASP A 331 -9.51 -10.93 -8.21
C ASP A 331 -8.71 -10.42 -7.01
N GLU A 332 -9.05 -10.84 -5.80
CA GLU A 332 -8.30 -10.47 -4.60
C GLU A 332 -6.90 -11.12 -4.59
N TYR A 333 -6.80 -12.39 -4.99
CA TYR A 333 -5.50 -13.04 -5.17
C TYR A 333 -4.65 -12.30 -6.19
N PHE A 334 -5.21 -11.99 -7.37
CA PHE A 334 -4.49 -11.32 -8.44
C PHE A 334 -3.98 -9.94 -8.00
N LEU A 335 -4.77 -9.17 -7.27
CA LEU A 335 -4.35 -7.84 -6.81
C LEU A 335 -3.13 -7.92 -5.85
N TRP A 336 -3.09 -8.93 -4.98
CA TRP A 336 -1.91 -9.13 -4.12
C TRP A 336 -0.71 -9.63 -4.93
N TRP A 337 -0.89 -10.58 -5.84
CA TRP A 337 0.15 -10.99 -6.79
C TRP A 337 0.65 -9.80 -7.62
N TYR A 338 -0.25 -8.93 -8.07
CA TYR A 338 0.06 -7.73 -8.84
C TYR A 338 0.99 -6.76 -8.07
N HIS A 339 0.83 -6.65 -6.75
CA HIS A 339 1.73 -5.84 -5.91
C HIS A 339 3.15 -6.42 -5.87
N PHE A 340 3.31 -7.73 -5.82
CA PHE A 340 4.63 -8.35 -5.93
C PHE A 340 5.21 -8.17 -7.33
N PHE A 341 4.40 -8.31 -8.35
CA PHE A 341 4.81 -8.13 -9.74
C PHE A 341 5.33 -6.72 -10.00
N TYR A 342 4.56 -5.66 -9.72
CA TYR A 342 5.04 -4.32 -10.00
C TYR A 342 6.17 -3.87 -9.08
N THR A 343 6.25 -4.40 -7.87
CA THR A 343 7.41 -4.23 -7.00
C THR A 343 8.68 -4.75 -7.68
N ARG A 344 8.61 -5.93 -8.28
CA ARG A 344 9.71 -6.51 -9.05
C ARG A 344 10.08 -5.67 -10.27
N VAL A 345 9.08 -5.18 -11.01
CA VAL A 345 9.30 -4.27 -12.14
C VAL A 345 10.07 -3.03 -11.68
N THR A 346 9.66 -2.44 -10.56
CA THR A 346 10.35 -1.28 -9.97
C THR A 346 11.78 -1.60 -9.57
N ASP A 347 12.03 -2.75 -8.92
CA ASP A 347 13.37 -3.19 -8.55
C ASP A 347 14.29 -3.35 -9.78
N VAL A 348 13.80 -3.99 -10.84
CA VAL A 348 14.58 -4.15 -12.08
C VAL A 348 14.87 -2.79 -12.73
N MET A 349 13.94 -1.84 -12.69
CA MET A 349 14.18 -0.49 -13.18
C MET A 349 15.21 0.27 -12.34
N ILE A 350 15.23 0.05 -11.03
CA ILE A 350 16.29 0.59 -10.13
C ILE A 350 17.65 -0.02 -10.48
N GLU A 351 17.74 -1.34 -10.63
CA GLU A 351 18.96 -2.04 -11.03
C GLU A 351 19.51 -1.55 -12.39
N LYS A 352 18.62 -1.19 -13.31
CA LYS A 352 18.97 -0.61 -14.62
C LYS A 352 19.31 0.88 -14.55
N GLY A 353 19.18 1.53 -13.40
CA GLY A 353 19.43 2.97 -13.22
C GLY A 353 18.38 3.86 -13.89
N VAL A 354 17.20 3.35 -14.18
CA VAL A 354 16.08 4.09 -14.78
C VAL A 354 15.22 4.76 -13.71
N VAL A 355 15.08 4.10 -12.57
CA VAL A 355 14.43 4.64 -11.37
C VAL A 355 15.50 4.87 -10.31
N LEU A 356 15.47 6.02 -9.64
CA LEU A 356 16.35 6.28 -8.51
C LEU A 356 15.86 5.53 -7.27
N VAL A 357 16.83 5.00 -6.50
CA VAL A 357 16.54 4.38 -5.20
C VAL A 357 15.91 5.42 -4.27
N PRO A 358 14.81 5.09 -3.60
CA PRO A 358 14.20 5.97 -2.62
C PRO A 358 15.16 6.33 -1.49
N ASP A 359 15.50 7.59 -1.38
CA ASP A 359 16.29 8.16 -0.30
C ASP A 359 15.68 9.50 0.14
N THR A 360 16.32 10.19 1.06
CA THR A 360 15.84 11.49 1.56
C THR A 360 15.85 12.61 0.52
N ASN A 361 16.47 12.40 -0.64
CA ASN A 361 16.54 13.37 -1.73
C ASN A 361 15.53 13.11 -2.84
N ASN A 362 14.92 11.93 -2.88
CA ASN A 362 13.92 11.56 -3.87
C ASN A 362 12.52 11.96 -3.38
N PHE A 363 11.64 12.33 -4.30
CA PHE A 363 10.29 12.77 -3.96
C PHE A 363 9.40 11.60 -3.57
N HIS A 364 9.23 11.45 -2.27
CA HIS A 364 8.28 10.50 -1.68
C HIS A 364 6.91 11.14 -1.45
N TYR A 365 6.83 12.47 -1.50
CA TYR A 365 5.66 13.23 -1.13
C TYR A 365 5.14 14.03 -2.32
N ILE A 366 3.84 13.98 -2.53
CA ILE A 366 3.16 14.80 -3.53
C ILE A 366 1.93 15.42 -2.87
N VAL A 367 1.69 16.66 -3.17
CA VAL A 367 0.49 17.38 -2.77
C VAL A 367 -0.33 17.66 -4.02
N ALA A 368 -1.61 17.28 -4.02
CA ALA A 368 -2.55 17.65 -5.06
C ALA A 368 -3.60 18.62 -4.48
N LEU A 369 -3.87 19.68 -5.23
CA LEU A 369 -4.86 20.69 -4.86
C LEU A 369 -6.17 20.39 -5.58
N ASN A 370 -7.16 19.88 -4.86
CA ASN A 370 -8.48 19.63 -5.37
C ASN A 370 -9.33 20.92 -5.22
N ASN A 371 -9.45 21.66 -6.28
CA ASN A 371 -10.40 22.78 -6.36
C ASN A 371 -11.84 22.26 -6.55
N ARG A 372 -12.30 21.36 -5.71
CA ARG A 372 -13.74 21.13 -5.60
C ARG A 372 -14.32 22.36 -4.91
N GLN A 373 -14.84 23.29 -5.69
CA GLN A 373 -15.89 24.17 -5.21
C GLN A 373 -17.10 23.25 -4.99
N ASP A 374 -17.45 23.01 -3.73
CA ASP A 374 -18.74 22.43 -3.35
C ASP A 374 -19.91 23.31 -3.89
#